data_87ed1c79bdb08fbba916c006888e3b22
#
_entry.id   87ed1c79bdb08fbba916c006888e3b22
#
_cell.length_a   1.000
_cell.length_b   1.000
_cell.length_c   1.000
_cell.angle_alpha   90.00
_cell.angle_beta   90.00
_cell.angle_gamma   90.00
#
_symmetry.space_group_name_H-M   'P 1'
#
loop_
_entity.id
_entity.type
_entity.pdbx_description
1 polymer ?
#
loop_
_entity_poly.entity_id
_entity_poly.type
_entity_poly.pdbx_seq_one_letter_code
_entity_poly.pdbx_strand_id
1 'polypeptide(L)'
;SLTGLIFYRKSKKIQVFSFLARIPFLGVFIQYYLTAYYAREWGNMIGQGLELAQIFQMMQEQGNPLFKEIGYDLDQSLQNGHEFSKVVQTYPFFRKELGLIIEYGEVKSKLGSELEIYAEKTWESFFTRVNRTMNLVQPLVFIFVALLIVLLYAAMLLPMYQNMEVNF
;
A
#
# COMPACT_ATOMS: atom_id res chain seq x y z
N SER A 1 -16.71 6.68 28.93
CA SER A 1 -15.89 6.95 27.92
C SER A 1 -14.77 5.99 27.52
N LEU A 2 -14.81 4.74 27.97
CA LEU A 2 -13.97 3.65 27.47
C LEU A 2 -14.24 3.35 25.98
N THR A 3 -15.47 3.51 25.52
CA THR A 3 -15.86 3.36 24.11
C THR A 3 -15.22 4.42 23.21
N GLY A 4 -15.05 5.65 23.69
CA GLY A 4 -14.37 6.72 22.96
C GLY A 4 -12.87 6.48 22.82
N LEU A 5 -12.22 5.93 23.85
CA LEU A 5 -10.80 5.56 23.81
C LEU A 5 -10.52 4.37 22.90
N ILE A 6 -11.42 3.40 22.88
CA ILE A 6 -11.34 2.24 21.98
C ILE A 6 -11.57 2.69 20.53
N PHE A 7 -12.49 3.64 20.31
CA PHE A 7 -12.74 4.22 19.00
C PHE A 7 -11.55 5.06 18.51
N TYR A 8 -10.95 5.87 19.38
CA TYR A 8 -9.76 6.67 19.07
C TYR A 8 -8.52 5.81 18.77
N ARG A 9 -8.39 4.69 19.48
CA ARG A 9 -7.28 3.75 19.26
C ARG A 9 -7.45 2.89 18.00
N LYS A 10 -8.70 2.60 17.59
CA LYS A 10 -9.01 1.85 16.37
C LYS A 10 -8.79 2.66 15.08
N SER A 11 -9.09 3.96 15.08
CA SER A 11 -8.92 4.81 13.89
C SER A 11 -7.46 5.14 13.56
N LYS A 12 -6.53 4.81 14.46
CA LYS A 12 -5.12 5.19 14.35
C LYS A 12 -4.38 4.52 13.19
N LYS A 13 -4.72 3.27 12.87
CA LYS A 13 -4.07 2.53 11.77
C LYS A 13 -4.53 3.02 10.40
N ILE A 14 -5.80 3.24 10.21
CA ILE A 14 -6.34 3.84 8.99
C ILE A 14 -5.69 5.21 8.73
N GLN A 15 -5.55 6.04 9.76
CA GLN A 15 -4.90 7.35 9.64
C GLN A 15 -3.42 7.25 9.27
N VAL A 16 -2.68 6.32 9.89
CA VAL A 16 -1.26 6.09 9.59
C VAL A 16 -1.08 5.64 8.14
N PHE A 17 -1.86 4.65 7.68
CA PHE A 17 -1.77 4.19 6.30
C PHE A 17 -2.27 5.22 5.30
N SER A 18 -3.26 6.03 5.66
CA SER A 18 -3.70 7.17 4.84
C SER A 18 -2.61 8.22 4.69
N PHE A 19 -1.87 8.48 5.75
CA PHE A 19 -0.71 9.38 5.69
C PHE A 19 0.43 8.82 4.85
N LEU A 20 0.77 7.54 5.07
CA LEU A 20 1.82 6.86 4.30
C LEU A 20 1.49 6.79 2.80
N ALA A 21 0.22 6.61 2.45
CA ALA A 21 -0.22 6.58 1.06
C ALA A 21 -0.06 7.94 0.35
N ARG A 22 0.06 9.04 1.10
CA ARG A 22 0.29 10.39 0.54
C ARG A 22 1.76 10.69 0.26
N ILE A 23 2.67 9.88 0.79
CA ILE A 23 4.11 10.07 0.53
C ILE A 23 4.38 9.72 -0.94
N PRO A 24 4.96 10.65 -1.73
CA PRO A 24 5.34 10.35 -3.09
C PRO A 24 6.35 9.21 -3.11
N PHE A 25 6.23 8.31 -4.07
CA PHE A 25 7.04 7.10 -4.23
C PHE A 25 6.59 5.92 -3.36
N LEU A 26 6.62 6.01 -2.03
CA LEU A 26 6.17 4.92 -1.13
C LEU A 26 4.66 4.71 -1.19
N GLY A 27 3.90 5.80 -1.29
CA GLY A 27 2.44 5.74 -1.32
C GLY A 27 1.89 4.91 -2.46
N VAL A 28 2.53 4.96 -3.63
CA VAL A 28 2.13 4.18 -4.81
C VAL A 28 2.25 2.68 -4.55
N PHE A 29 3.37 2.24 -3.94
CA PHE A 29 3.59 0.84 -3.59
C PHE A 29 2.58 0.35 -2.55
N ILE A 30 2.32 1.16 -1.54
CA ILE A 30 1.32 0.86 -0.50
C ILE A 30 -0.08 0.74 -1.12
N GLN A 31 -0.46 1.65 -2.01
CA GLN A 31 -1.75 1.60 -2.70
C GLN A 31 -1.91 0.33 -3.52
N TYR A 32 -0.92 -0.04 -4.32
CA TYR A 32 -0.97 -1.27 -5.11
C TYR A 32 -1.03 -2.52 -4.23
N TYR A 33 -0.20 -2.57 -3.20
CA TYR A 33 -0.15 -3.71 -2.29
C TYR A 33 -1.46 -3.90 -1.54
N LEU A 34 -1.96 -2.86 -0.88
CA LEU A 34 -3.20 -2.94 -0.10
C LEU A 34 -4.41 -3.19 -1.00
N THR A 35 -4.49 -2.54 -2.14
CA THR A 35 -5.58 -2.75 -3.10
C THR A 35 -5.62 -4.21 -3.58
N ALA A 36 -4.48 -4.77 -3.96
CA ALA A 36 -4.39 -6.16 -4.40
C ALA A 36 -4.74 -7.14 -3.28
N TYR A 37 -4.22 -6.89 -2.08
CA TYR A 37 -4.45 -7.74 -0.91
C TYR A 37 -5.93 -7.78 -0.53
N TYR A 38 -6.56 -6.62 -0.37
CA TYR A 38 -7.97 -6.53 0.02
C TYR A 38 -8.90 -7.02 -1.09
N ALA A 39 -8.62 -6.70 -2.34
CA ALA A 39 -9.40 -7.22 -3.47
C ALA A 39 -9.39 -8.74 -3.51
N ARG A 40 -8.25 -9.36 -3.26
CA ARG A 40 -8.09 -10.81 -3.21
C ARG A 40 -8.85 -11.43 -2.04
N GLU A 41 -8.71 -10.86 -0.84
CA GLU A 41 -9.38 -11.38 0.36
C GLU A 41 -10.91 -11.26 0.23
N TRP A 42 -11.40 -10.10 -0.19
CA TRP A 42 -12.84 -9.91 -0.42
C TRP A 42 -13.36 -10.79 -1.55
N GLY A 43 -12.62 -10.88 -2.66
CA GLY A 43 -13.00 -11.73 -3.79
C GLY A 43 -13.12 -13.20 -3.41
N ASN A 44 -12.16 -13.73 -2.64
CA ASN A 44 -12.18 -15.10 -2.15
C ASN A 44 -13.38 -15.35 -1.21
N MET A 45 -13.62 -14.46 -0.26
CA MET A 45 -14.72 -14.60 0.69
C MET A 45 -16.09 -14.51 0.00
N ILE A 46 -16.27 -13.58 -0.92
CA ILE A 46 -17.50 -13.46 -1.71
C ILE A 46 -17.68 -14.68 -2.61
N GLY A 47 -16.60 -15.17 -3.21
CA GLY A 47 -16.60 -16.38 -4.04
C GLY A 47 -17.02 -17.65 -3.27
N GLN A 48 -16.78 -17.68 -1.96
CA GLN A 48 -17.25 -18.77 -1.08
C GLN A 48 -18.72 -18.65 -0.69
N GLY A 49 -19.43 -17.62 -1.15
CA GLY A 49 -20.83 -17.40 -0.87
C GLY A 49 -21.13 -16.61 0.40
N LEU A 50 -20.11 -15.97 1.00
CA LEU A 50 -20.30 -15.15 2.18
C LEU A 50 -20.93 -13.79 1.82
N GLU A 51 -21.86 -13.34 2.65
CA GLU A 51 -22.44 -11.99 2.53
C GLU A 51 -21.49 -10.93 3.07
N LEU A 52 -21.62 -9.68 2.58
CA LEU A 52 -20.75 -8.57 3.00
C LEU A 52 -20.76 -8.37 4.51
N ALA A 53 -21.93 -8.45 5.16
CA ALA A 53 -22.02 -8.31 6.61
C ALA A 53 -21.19 -9.37 7.36
N GLN A 54 -21.23 -10.62 6.89
CA GLN A 54 -20.42 -11.71 7.45
C GLN A 54 -18.94 -11.48 7.23
N ILE A 55 -18.55 -11.03 6.05
CA ILE A 55 -17.17 -10.73 5.69
C ILE A 55 -16.60 -9.65 6.61
N PHE A 56 -17.33 -8.56 6.81
CA PHE A 56 -16.87 -7.46 7.66
C PHE A 56 -16.76 -7.86 9.13
N GLN A 57 -17.64 -8.73 9.61
CA GLN A 57 -17.53 -9.30 10.96
C GLN A 57 -16.32 -10.22 11.09
N MET A 58 -16.08 -11.08 10.11
CA MET A 58 -14.89 -11.97 10.09
C MET A 58 -13.59 -11.18 10.06
N MET A 59 -13.54 -10.07 9.34
CA MET A 59 -12.38 -9.18 9.32
C MET A 59 -12.02 -8.65 10.71
N GLN A 60 -13.01 -8.38 11.54
CA GLN A 60 -12.81 -7.88 12.90
C GLN A 60 -12.20 -8.92 13.84
N GLU A 61 -12.34 -10.20 13.52
CA GLU A 61 -11.78 -11.32 14.30
C GLU A 61 -10.35 -11.68 13.92
N GLN A 62 -9.85 -11.19 12.79
CA GLN A 62 -8.51 -11.48 12.28
C GLN A 62 -7.42 -10.72 13.04
N GLY A 63 -6.20 -11.27 13.05
CA GLY A 63 -5.08 -10.71 13.81
C GLY A 63 -4.51 -9.37 13.34
N ASN A 64 -4.67 -9.03 12.06
CA ASN A 64 -4.12 -7.81 11.47
C ASN A 64 -4.90 -6.55 11.93
N PRO A 65 -4.24 -5.59 12.61
CA PRO A 65 -4.93 -4.41 13.12
C PRO A 65 -5.62 -3.55 12.08
N LEU A 66 -5.00 -3.35 10.91
CA LEU A 66 -5.61 -2.59 9.82
C LEU A 66 -6.84 -3.30 9.26
N PHE A 67 -6.76 -4.61 9.09
CA PHE A 67 -7.85 -5.45 8.60
C PHE A 67 -9.07 -5.37 9.54
N LYS A 68 -8.82 -5.41 10.85
CA LYS A 68 -9.86 -5.22 11.87
C LYS A 68 -10.52 -3.85 11.82
N GLU A 69 -9.74 -2.80 11.69
CA GLU A 69 -10.26 -1.43 11.65
C GLU A 69 -11.12 -1.19 10.39
N ILE A 70 -10.64 -1.65 9.24
CA ILE A 70 -11.39 -1.54 7.99
C ILE A 70 -12.68 -2.37 8.06
N GLY A 71 -12.60 -3.58 8.58
CA GLY A 71 -13.78 -4.43 8.79
C GLY A 71 -14.82 -3.78 9.69
N TYR A 72 -14.39 -3.17 10.77
CA TYR A 72 -15.28 -2.43 11.66
C TYR A 72 -15.91 -1.21 10.98
N ASP A 73 -15.11 -0.42 10.29
CA ASP A 73 -15.58 0.78 9.60
C ASP A 73 -16.57 0.46 8.47
N LEU A 74 -16.28 -0.58 7.69
CA LEU A 74 -17.18 -1.07 6.64
C LEU A 74 -18.49 -1.64 7.20
N ASP A 75 -18.41 -2.37 8.31
CA ASP A 75 -19.58 -2.91 8.99
C ASP A 75 -20.51 -1.80 9.50
N GLN A 76 -19.96 -0.81 10.15
CA GLN A 76 -20.70 0.36 10.60
C GLN A 76 -21.32 1.15 9.44
N SER A 77 -20.56 1.33 8.37
CA SER A 77 -21.03 2.02 7.16
C SER A 77 -22.17 1.27 6.48
N LEU A 78 -22.08 -0.05 6.40
CA LEU A 78 -23.12 -0.89 5.84
C LEU A 78 -24.42 -0.80 6.66
N GLN A 79 -24.30 -0.83 7.99
CA GLN A 79 -25.45 -0.68 8.90
C GLN A 79 -26.11 0.69 8.78
N ASN A 80 -25.34 1.73 8.48
CA ASN A 80 -25.81 3.09 8.25
C ASN A 80 -26.36 3.34 6.84
N GLY A 81 -26.43 2.31 6.01
CA GLY A 81 -26.99 2.38 4.65
C GLY A 81 -26.02 2.91 3.59
N HIS A 82 -24.72 3.01 3.89
CA HIS A 82 -23.71 3.42 2.91
C HIS A 82 -23.34 2.26 2.00
N GLU A 83 -23.10 2.55 0.73
CA GLU A 83 -22.68 1.57 -0.27
C GLU A 83 -21.20 1.19 -0.07
N PHE A 84 -20.89 -0.10 -0.19
CA PHE A 84 -19.54 -0.64 -0.06
C PHE A 84 -18.55 0.05 -1.00
N SER A 85 -18.90 0.19 -2.28
CA SER A 85 -18.05 0.86 -3.28
C SER A 85 -17.72 2.31 -2.91
N LYS A 86 -18.70 3.04 -2.37
CA LYS A 86 -18.51 4.45 -1.97
C LYS A 86 -17.60 4.60 -0.77
N VAL A 87 -17.75 3.73 0.23
CA VAL A 87 -16.89 3.76 1.42
C VAL A 87 -15.45 3.41 1.05
N VAL A 88 -15.23 2.41 0.22
CA VAL A 88 -13.89 2.02 -0.24
C VAL A 88 -13.20 3.17 -0.99
N GLN A 89 -13.93 3.97 -1.75
CA GLN A 89 -13.37 5.14 -2.45
C GLN A 89 -12.89 6.25 -1.50
N THR A 90 -13.36 6.27 -0.27
CA THR A 90 -12.91 7.26 0.72
C THR A 90 -11.54 6.98 1.31
N TYR A 91 -11.03 5.75 1.20
CA TYR A 91 -9.72 5.39 1.73
C TYR A 91 -8.60 5.80 0.77
N PRO A 92 -7.67 6.68 1.20
CA PRO A 92 -6.58 7.14 0.32
C PRO A 92 -5.55 6.06 -0.01
N PHE A 93 -5.47 5.00 0.80
CA PHE A 93 -4.54 3.89 0.60
C PHE A 93 -5.05 2.83 -0.37
N PHE A 94 -6.27 2.95 -0.87
CA PHE A 94 -6.77 2.13 -1.97
C PHE A 94 -6.74 2.92 -3.28
N ARG A 95 -6.52 2.23 -4.37
CA ARG A 95 -6.68 2.82 -5.70
C ARG A 95 -8.16 3.08 -5.96
N LYS A 96 -8.45 4.19 -6.61
CA LYS A 96 -9.83 4.58 -6.95
C LYS A 96 -10.54 3.53 -7.81
N GLU A 97 -9.80 2.81 -8.62
CA GLU A 97 -10.32 1.73 -9.47
C GLU A 97 -11.00 0.63 -8.66
N LEU A 98 -10.53 0.36 -7.45
CA LEU A 98 -11.12 -0.68 -6.60
C LEU A 98 -12.61 -0.44 -6.33
N GLY A 99 -12.97 0.79 -5.99
CA GLY A 99 -14.37 1.17 -5.79
C GLY A 99 -15.21 1.02 -7.05
N LEU A 100 -14.66 1.35 -8.21
CA LEU A 100 -15.34 1.18 -9.50
C LEU A 100 -15.54 -0.29 -9.85
N ILE A 101 -14.59 -1.15 -9.56
CA ILE A 101 -14.70 -2.60 -9.76
C ILE A 101 -15.76 -3.20 -8.85
N ILE A 102 -15.83 -2.75 -7.59
CA ILE A 102 -16.86 -3.18 -6.65
C ILE A 102 -18.26 -2.78 -7.17
N GLU A 103 -18.44 -1.55 -7.57
CA GLU A 103 -19.70 -1.05 -8.13
C GLU A 103 -20.12 -1.85 -9.36
N TYR A 104 -19.22 -2.05 -10.30
CA TYR A 104 -19.44 -2.84 -11.50
C TYR A 104 -19.82 -4.30 -11.18
N GLY A 105 -19.07 -4.93 -10.27
CA GLY A 105 -19.33 -6.31 -9.86
C GLY A 105 -20.68 -6.50 -9.16
N GLU A 106 -21.10 -5.54 -8.35
CA GLU A 106 -22.41 -5.54 -7.69
C GLU A 106 -23.54 -5.47 -8.72
N VAL A 107 -23.44 -4.56 -9.68
CA VAL A 107 -24.45 -4.40 -10.75
C VAL A 107 -24.58 -5.67 -11.60
N LYS A 108 -23.46 -6.34 -11.90
CA LYS A 108 -23.41 -7.55 -12.72
C LYS A 108 -23.62 -8.84 -11.91
N SER A 109 -23.78 -8.77 -10.59
CA SER A 109 -23.83 -9.93 -9.68
C SER A 109 -22.61 -10.85 -9.82
N LYS A 110 -21.44 -10.28 -10.10
CA LYS A 110 -20.17 -10.96 -10.30
C LYS A 110 -19.04 -10.38 -9.45
N LEU A 111 -19.40 -9.85 -8.28
CA LEU A 111 -18.44 -9.11 -7.44
C LEU A 111 -17.20 -9.96 -7.08
N GLY A 112 -17.41 -11.21 -6.67
CA GLY A 112 -16.31 -12.10 -6.30
C GLY A 112 -15.31 -12.33 -7.43
N SER A 113 -15.79 -12.71 -8.61
CA SER A 113 -14.93 -12.98 -9.76
C SER A 113 -14.25 -11.71 -10.30
N GLU A 114 -14.95 -10.59 -10.32
CA GLU A 114 -14.37 -9.31 -10.74
C GLU A 114 -13.26 -8.84 -9.80
N LEU A 115 -13.44 -9.01 -8.49
CA LEU A 115 -12.41 -8.69 -7.50
C LEU A 115 -11.19 -9.61 -7.61
N GLU A 116 -11.39 -10.90 -7.86
CA GLU A 116 -10.28 -11.84 -8.06
C GLU A 116 -9.45 -11.49 -9.28
N ILE A 117 -10.10 -11.20 -10.41
CA ILE A 117 -9.43 -10.78 -11.66
C ILE A 117 -8.68 -9.47 -11.44
N TYR A 118 -9.31 -8.51 -10.79
CA TYR A 118 -8.68 -7.23 -10.50
C TYR A 118 -7.50 -7.36 -9.53
N ALA A 119 -7.62 -8.22 -8.52
CA ALA A 119 -6.53 -8.52 -7.60
C ALA A 119 -5.31 -9.08 -8.32
N GLU A 120 -5.51 -10.03 -9.23
CA GLU A 120 -4.42 -10.63 -10.01
C GLU A 120 -3.71 -9.57 -10.87
N LYS A 121 -4.46 -8.76 -11.60
CA LYS A 121 -3.90 -7.65 -12.40
C LYS A 121 -3.14 -6.63 -11.54
N THR A 122 -3.65 -6.33 -10.37
CA THR A 122 -3.03 -5.38 -9.45
C THR A 122 -1.74 -5.95 -8.85
N TRP A 123 -1.70 -7.23 -8.52
CA TRP A 123 -0.47 -7.91 -8.10
C TRP A 123 0.61 -7.89 -9.20
N GLU A 124 0.25 -8.18 -10.43
CA GLU A 124 1.18 -8.09 -11.58
C GLU A 124 1.74 -6.68 -11.72
N SER A 125 0.89 -5.67 -11.62
CA SER A 125 1.31 -4.27 -11.66
C SER A 125 2.24 -3.90 -10.50
N PHE A 126 1.96 -4.41 -9.30
CA PHE A 126 2.81 -4.22 -8.12
C PHE A 126 4.20 -4.82 -8.35
N PHE A 127 4.29 -6.06 -8.77
CA PHE A 127 5.56 -6.73 -9.02
C PHE A 127 6.34 -6.08 -10.16
N THR A 128 5.67 -5.64 -11.22
CA THR A 128 6.31 -4.90 -12.32
C THR A 128 6.95 -3.60 -11.83
N ARG A 129 6.26 -2.88 -10.94
CA ARG A 129 6.79 -1.64 -10.35
C ARG A 129 7.97 -1.92 -9.42
N VAL A 130 7.89 -2.97 -8.60
CA VAL A 130 8.99 -3.39 -7.73
C VAL A 130 10.22 -3.74 -8.57
N ASN A 131 10.06 -4.55 -9.60
CA ASN A 131 11.16 -4.94 -10.49
C ASN A 131 11.79 -3.73 -11.20
N ARG A 132 10.96 -2.81 -11.68
CA ARG A 132 11.46 -1.57 -12.31
C ARG A 132 12.27 -0.74 -11.33
N THR A 133 11.81 -0.61 -10.09
CA THR A 133 12.53 0.13 -9.05
C THR A 133 13.84 -0.56 -8.68
N MET A 134 13.84 -1.88 -8.53
CA MET A 134 15.07 -2.65 -8.27
C MET A 134 16.09 -2.49 -9.40
N ASN A 135 15.63 -2.47 -10.66
CA ASN A 135 16.52 -2.25 -11.80
C ASN A 135 17.12 -0.84 -11.84
N LEU A 136 16.49 0.15 -11.21
CA LEU A 136 17.04 1.50 -11.06
C LEU A 136 18.03 1.60 -9.88
N VAL A 137 17.89 0.77 -8.87
CA VAL A 137 18.78 0.77 -7.69
C VAL A 137 20.19 0.38 -8.10
N GLN A 138 20.36 -0.59 -8.97
CA GLN A 138 21.68 -1.08 -9.40
C GLN A 138 22.57 0.03 -10.02
N PRO A 139 22.12 0.82 -11.02
CA PRO A 139 22.92 1.94 -11.52
C PRO A 139 23.20 2.99 -10.46
N LEU A 140 22.28 3.26 -9.54
CA LEU A 140 22.51 4.20 -8.43
C LEU A 140 23.61 3.73 -7.49
N VAL A 141 23.63 2.44 -7.16
CA VAL A 141 24.71 1.84 -6.35
C VAL A 141 26.06 1.97 -7.06
N PHE A 142 26.12 1.71 -8.37
CA PHE A 142 27.36 1.89 -9.14
C PHE A 142 27.85 3.33 -9.13
N ILE A 143 26.97 4.31 -9.32
CA ILE A 143 27.33 5.73 -9.26
C ILE A 143 27.86 6.08 -7.87
N PHE A 144 27.21 5.60 -6.82
CA PHE A 144 27.63 5.86 -5.44
C PHE A 144 29.00 5.28 -5.15
N VAL A 145 29.26 4.04 -5.53
CA VAL A 145 30.57 3.39 -5.38
C VAL A 145 31.63 4.12 -6.18
N ALA A 146 31.35 4.52 -7.42
CA ALA A 146 32.27 5.30 -8.24
C ALA A 146 32.63 6.63 -7.59
N LEU A 147 31.68 7.35 -7.02
CA LEU A 147 31.90 8.58 -6.26
C LEU A 147 32.81 8.35 -5.05
N LEU A 148 32.57 7.28 -4.28
CA LEU A 148 33.43 6.93 -3.14
C LEU A 148 34.85 6.66 -3.57
N ILE A 149 35.06 5.95 -4.68
CA ILE A 149 36.40 5.67 -5.21
C ILE A 149 37.12 6.98 -5.61
N VAL A 150 36.38 7.86 -6.32
CA VAL A 150 36.94 9.18 -6.71
C VAL A 150 37.34 10.01 -5.48
N LEU A 151 36.47 10.03 -4.45
CA LEU A 151 36.75 10.73 -3.19
C LEU A 151 37.96 10.16 -2.47
N LEU A 152 38.13 8.84 -2.43
CA LEU A 152 39.30 8.19 -1.84
C LEU A 152 40.61 8.56 -2.57
N TYR A 153 40.59 8.52 -3.91
CA TYR A 153 41.74 8.94 -4.70
C TYR A 153 42.06 10.41 -4.50
N ALA A 154 41.07 11.29 -4.49
CA ALA A 154 41.26 12.71 -4.22
C ALA A 154 41.89 12.94 -2.83
N ALA A 155 41.40 12.22 -1.80
CA ALA A 155 41.91 12.29 -0.45
C ALA A 155 43.36 11.82 -0.34
N MET A 156 43.79 10.87 -1.18
CA MET A 156 45.19 10.40 -1.23
C MET A 156 46.10 11.34 -2.01
N LEU A 157 45.59 11.96 -3.08
CA LEU A 157 46.40 12.83 -3.96
C LEU A 157 46.59 14.24 -3.41
N LEU A 158 45.59 14.81 -2.71
CA LEU A 158 45.66 16.15 -2.14
C LEU A 158 46.87 16.40 -1.26
N PRO A 159 47.26 15.53 -0.28
CA PRO A 159 48.45 15.72 0.51
C PRO A 159 49.74 15.68 -0.32
N MET A 160 49.79 14.87 -1.38
CA MET A 160 50.93 14.79 -2.29
C MET A 160 51.18 16.11 -3.05
N TYR A 161 50.10 16.73 -3.53
CA TYR A 161 50.19 18.04 -4.21
C TYR A 161 50.58 19.16 -3.26
N GLN A 162 50.07 19.17 -2.04
CA GLN A 162 50.45 20.16 -1.02
C GLN A 162 51.94 20.04 -0.60
N ASN A 163 52.44 18.83 -0.48
CA ASN A 163 53.88 18.59 -0.17
C ASN A 163 54.82 19.00 -1.32
N MET A 164 54.34 18.96 -2.57
CA MET A 164 55.15 19.45 -3.72
C MET A 164 55.24 20.98 -3.78
N GLU A 165 54.22 21.70 -3.37
CA GLU A 165 54.21 23.16 -3.32
C GLU A 165 55.15 23.75 -2.24
N VAL A 166 55.35 23.01 -1.14
CA VAL A 166 56.17 23.45 -0.01
C VAL A 166 57.67 23.30 -0.33
N ASN A 167 58.07 22.47 -1.32
CA ASN A 167 59.46 22.23 -1.70
C ASN A 167 60.00 23.13 -2.83
N PHE A 168 59.23 24.08 -3.24
CA PHE A 168 59.61 25.16 -4.17
C PHE A 168 59.60 26.50 -3.44
#